data_d614a59a9ee8760ab5ad65f190226bb6
#
_entry.id   d614a59a9ee8760ab5ad65f190226bb6
#
_cell.length_a   1.000
_cell.length_b   1.000
_cell.length_c   1.000
_cell.angle_alpha   90.00
_cell.angle_beta   90.00
_cell.angle_gamma   90.00
#
_symmetry.space_group_name_H-M   'P 1'
#
loop_
_entity.id
_entity.type
_entity.pdbx_description
1 polymer ?
#
loop_
_entity_poly.entity_id
_entity_poly.type
_entity_poly.pdbx_seq_one_letter_code
_entity_poly.pdbx_strand_id
1 'polypeptide(L)'
;MFKKKNKELTEEEKEVIRTKSFFDMILPSTIKFSTDHYVCGDSYRCVWAIKEYPPTTEELALFSQLADRNNLTVRLYSRLVDALEQRKIIQNATRKNKLSTGSNDAMENITAEGNLQDVVTLIAELRKNKEPLLHCAVYLELKAESMPKLRELQSDILMELTRSKMSIDRLTLRQKEGFLSVLPCGANMFKEQFER
;
A
#
# COMPACT_ATOMS: atom_id res chain seq x y z
N MET A 1 -12.95 40.59 -17.80
CA MET A 1 -11.50 40.86 -17.64
C MET A 1 -11.27 41.36 -16.20
N PHE A 2 -11.09 40.47 -15.24
CA PHE A 2 -10.87 40.85 -13.84
C PHE A 2 -9.38 41.09 -13.60
N LYS A 3 -9.00 42.35 -13.39
CA LYS A 3 -7.66 42.72 -12.92
C LYS A 3 -7.49 42.20 -11.48
N LYS A 4 -6.63 41.19 -11.27
CA LYS A 4 -6.09 40.86 -9.95
C LYS A 4 -5.33 42.10 -9.43
N LYS A 5 -5.88 42.78 -8.41
CA LYS A 5 -5.13 43.75 -7.63
C LYS A 5 -3.98 42.99 -6.94
N ASN A 6 -2.75 43.28 -7.36
CA ASN A 6 -1.58 42.93 -6.55
C ASN A 6 -1.70 43.71 -5.23
N LYS A 7 -1.99 43.02 -4.16
CA LYS A 7 -1.98 43.56 -2.81
C LYS A 7 -0.50 43.66 -2.43
N GLU A 8 0.02 44.86 -2.33
CA GLU A 8 1.36 45.06 -1.78
C GLU A 8 1.36 44.57 -0.33
N LEU A 9 2.30 43.70 -0.02
CA LEU A 9 2.48 43.16 1.33
C LEU A 9 2.93 44.27 2.27
N THR A 10 2.36 44.34 3.46
CA THR A 10 2.80 45.25 4.52
C THR A 10 4.24 44.92 4.96
N GLU A 11 4.96 45.87 5.56
CA GLU A 11 6.32 45.64 6.08
C GLU A 11 6.35 44.51 7.13
N GLU A 12 5.29 44.39 7.96
CA GLU A 12 5.12 43.32 8.91
C GLU A 12 4.94 41.94 8.23
N GLU A 13 4.17 41.87 7.13
CA GLU A 13 4.02 40.64 6.34
C GLU A 13 5.32 40.24 5.67
N LYS A 14 6.13 41.21 5.21
CA LYS A 14 7.46 40.94 4.64
C LYS A 14 8.45 40.46 5.70
N GLU A 15 8.39 40.97 6.90
CA GLU A 15 9.25 40.57 8.02
C GLU A 15 8.92 39.14 8.49
N VAL A 16 7.63 38.79 8.57
CA VAL A 16 7.17 37.42 8.84
C VAL A 16 7.63 36.42 7.78
N ILE A 17 7.66 36.83 6.51
CA ILE A 17 8.17 35.97 5.42
C ILE A 17 9.70 35.80 5.53
N ARG A 18 10.43 36.84 5.95
CA ARG A 18 11.89 36.78 6.13
C ARG A 18 12.32 35.92 7.31
N THR A 19 11.50 35.84 8.35
CA THR A 19 11.81 35.05 9.56
C THR A 19 11.37 33.63 9.49
N LYS A 20 10.52 33.24 8.51
CA LYS A 20 10.11 31.85 8.34
C LYS A 20 11.30 30.97 7.98
N SER A 21 11.52 29.94 8.79
CA SER A 21 12.45 28.87 8.48
C SER A 21 12.05 28.17 7.16
N PHE A 22 13.03 27.64 6.41
CA PHE A 22 12.75 26.77 5.26
C PHE A 22 11.74 25.67 5.60
N PHE A 23 11.85 25.08 6.78
CA PHE A 23 10.92 24.05 7.27
C PHE A 23 9.49 24.57 7.44
N ASP A 24 9.30 25.81 7.90
CA ASP A 24 7.98 26.43 8.03
C ASP A 24 7.29 26.66 6.68
N MET A 25 8.07 26.77 5.60
CA MET A 25 7.53 26.94 4.25
C MET A 25 7.12 25.60 3.60
N ILE A 26 7.78 24.51 3.93
CA ILE A 26 7.53 23.19 3.33
C ILE A 26 6.65 22.28 4.17
N LEU A 27 6.56 22.51 5.48
CA LEU A 27 5.71 21.73 6.36
C LEU A 27 4.24 22.10 6.17
N PRO A 28 3.34 21.11 6.19
CA PRO A 28 1.91 21.41 6.16
C PRO A 28 1.49 22.16 7.44
N SER A 29 0.59 23.12 7.29
CA SER A 29 0.10 23.94 8.42
C SER A 29 -0.58 23.11 9.51
N THR A 30 -1.23 22.01 9.10
CA THR A 30 -1.93 21.09 10.02
C THR A 30 -1.93 19.67 9.47
N ILE A 31 -1.90 18.69 10.38
CA ILE A 31 -2.21 17.30 10.07
C ILE A 31 -3.29 16.85 11.06
N LYS A 32 -4.47 16.44 10.54
CA LYS A 32 -5.59 15.98 11.36
C LYS A 32 -6.05 14.61 10.89
N PHE A 33 -5.94 13.61 11.76
CA PHE A 33 -6.38 12.24 11.48
C PHE A 33 -7.86 12.06 11.86
N SER A 34 -8.58 11.39 10.97
CA SER A 34 -9.96 10.93 11.12
C SER A 34 -10.03 9.41 11.05
N THR A 35 -11.22 8.83 11.10
CA THR A 35 -11.44 7.40 11.12
C THR A 35 -10.88 6.69 9.85
N ASP A 36 -11.12 7.25 8.67
CA ASP A 36 -10.86 6.62 7.36
C ASP A 36 -10.04 7.51 6.40
N HIS A 37 -9.65 8.69 6.86
CA HIS A 37 -8.85 9.65 6.10
C HIS A 37 -8.07 10.57 7.04
N TYR A 38 -7.22 11.41 6.49
CA TYR A 38 -6.59 12.51 7.21
C TYR A 38 -6.49 13.74 6.31
N VAL A 39 -6.39 14.89 6.94
CA VAL A 39 -6.18 16.18 6.27
C VAL A 39 -4.73 16.59 6.50
N CYS A 40 -4.04 16.96 5.43
CA CYS A 40 -2.66 17.41 5.48
C CYS A 40 -2.55 18.71 4.68
N GLY A 41 -2.44 19.85 5.40
CA GLY A 41 -2.61 21.17 4.80
C GLY A 41 -3.98 21.30 4.16
N ASP A 42 -4.01 21.64 2.86
CA ASP A 42 -5.26 21.82 2.09
C ASP A 42 -5.72 20.55 1.35
N SER A 43 -5.13 19.39 1.65
CA SER A 43 -5.45 18.15 0.95
C SER A 43 -6.06 17.11 1.88
N TYR A 44 -7.09 16.43 1.36
CA TYR A 44 -7.69 15.24 1.96
C TYR A 44 -6.96 14.00 1.46
N ARG A 45 -6.56 13.12 2.36
CA ARG A 45 -5.78 11.93 2.04
C ARG A 45 -6.28 10.72 2.79
N CYS A 46 -6.03 9.54 2.25
CA CYS A 46 -6.20 8.29 2.96
C CYS A 46 -5.11 7.29 2.55
N VAL A 47 -4.81 6.38 3.45
CA VAL A 47 -3.88 5.27 3.17
C VAL A 47 -4.63 3.96 3.23
N TRP A 48 -4.39 3.13 2.22
CA TRP A 48 -4.84 1.75 2.14
C TRP A 48 -3.65 0.81 2.11
N ALA A 49 -3.80 -0.37 2.66
CA ALA A 49 -2.84 -1.46 2.51
C ALA A 49 -3.39 -2.52 1.56
N ILE A 50 -2.55 -3.08 0.70
CA ILE A 50 -2.93 -4.26 -0.08
C ILE A 50 -2.94 -5.45 0.88
N LYS A 51 -4.08 -6.14 0.95
CA LYS A 51 -4.30 -7.29 1.84
C LYS A 51 -4.06 -8.60 1.13
N GLU A 52 -4.53 -8.71 -0.11
CA GLU A 52 -4.40 -9.91 -0.92
C GLU A 52 -3.92 -9.52 -2.31
N TYR A 53 -3.01 -10.31 -2.84
CA TYR A 53 -2.43 -10.19 -4.17
C TYR A 53 -3.02 -11.25 -5.09
N PRO A 54 -3.06 -11.03 -6.42
CA PRO A 54 -3.46 -12.06 -7.35
C PRO A 54 -2.52 -13.27 -7.26
N PRO A 55 -3.03 -14.49 -7.44
CA PRO A 55 -2.21 -15.71 -7.35
C PRO A 55 -1.13 -15.77 -8.45
N THR A 56 -1.40 -15.15 -9.59
CA THR A 56 -0.47 -15.03 -10.72
C THR A 56 -0.50 -13.62 -11.26
N THR A 57 0.64 -13.10 -11.67
CA THR A 57 0.76 -11.82 -12.34
C THR A 57 1.23 -12.06 -13.77
N GLU A 58 0.38 -11.74 -14.74
CA GLU A 58 0.75 -11.76 -16.17
C GLU A 58 1.50 -10.48 -16.54
N GLU A 59 1.31 -9.40 -15.78
CA GLU A 59 1.95 -8.11 -16.00
C GLU A 59 3.21 -7.96 -15.15
N LEU A 60 4.31 -7.61 -15.79
CA LEU A 60 5.61 -7.37 -15.13
C LEU A 60 5.60 -6.17 -14.20
N ALA A 61 4.64 -5.27 -14.32
CA ALA A 61 4.59 -4.01 -13.58
C ALA A 61 3.19 -3.71 -13.03
N LEU A 62 2.67 -4.62 -12.19
CA LEU A 62 1.32 -4.56 -11.61
C LEU A 62 0.93 -3.19 -11.01
N PHE A 63 1.88 -2.48 -10.41
CA PHE A 63 1.64 -1.19 -9.77
C PHE A 63 2.09 0.02 -10.62
N SER A 64 2.67 -0.16 -11.80
CA SER A 64 3.19 0.96 -12.59
C SER A 64 2.08 1.92 -13.02
N GLN A 65 0.97 1.39 -13.52
CA GLN A 65 -0.17 2.21 -13.96
C GLN A 65 -0.79 3.00 -12.80
N LEU A 66 -0.79 2.42 -11.59
CA LEU A 66 -1.22 3.10 -10.37
C LEU A 66 -0.22 4.18 -9.94
N ALA A 67 1.08 3.88 -10.03
CA ALA A 67 2.14 4.80 -9.62
C ALA A 67 2.28 6.04 -10.53
N ASP A 68 1.85 5.94 -11.79
CA ASP A 68 1.88 7.05 -12.76
C ASP A 68 0.79 8.10 -12.50
N ARG A 69 -0.14 7.87 -11.59
CA ARG A 69 -1.20 8.82 -11.24
C ARG A 69 -0.72 9.90 -10.29
N ASN A 70 -0.96 11.16 -10.62
CA ASN A 70 -0.54 12.31 -9.79
C ASN A 70 -1.18 12.35 -8.39
N ASN A 71 -2.32 11.66 -8.21
CA ASN A 71 -3.11 11.69 -6.98
C ASN A 71 -2.88 10.44 -6.12
N LEU A 72 -1.94 9.59 -6.51
CA LEU A 72 -1.67 8.33 -5.86
C LEU A 72 -0.18 8.17 -5.60
N THR A 73 0.17 7.79 -4.38
CA THR A 73 1.52 7.40 -4.02
C THR A 73 1.52 5.91 -3.70
N VAL A 74 2.37 5.16 -4.38
CA VAL A 74 2.58 3.74 -4.11
C VAL A 74 3.85 3.56 -3.29
N ARG A 75 3.74 2.93 -2.14
CA ARG A 75 4.88 2.59 -1.29
C ARG A 75 5.02 1.09 -1.20
N LEU A 76 6.14 0.56 -1.69
CA LEU A 76 6.49 -0.84 -1.62
C LEU A 76 7.59 -1.05 -0.57
N TYR A 77 7.34 -1.92 0.38
CA TYR A 77 8.34 -2.49 1.26
C TYR A 77 8.66 -3.90 0.78
N SER A 78 9.94 -4.23 0.70
CA SER A 78 10.39 -5.58 0.41
C SER A 78 11.54 -5.95 1.33
N ARG A 79 11.56 -7.20 1.81
CA ARG A 79 12.70 -7.76 2.53
C ARG A 79 12.96 -9.20 2.13
N LEU A 80 14.20 -9.56 2.16
CA LEU A 80 14.62 -10.94 1.94
C LEU A 80 14.10 -11.85 3.05
N VAL A 81 13.59 -13.01 2.65
CA VAL A 81 13.24 -14.10 3.56
C VAL A 81 14.50 -14.93 3.81
N ASP A 82 14.89 -15.10 5.06
CA ASP A 82 16.02 -15.94 5.37
C ASP A 82 15.72 -17.44 5.13
N ALA A 83 16.77 -18.26 5.00
CA ALA A 83 16.62 -19.67 4.67
C ALA A 83 15.81 -20.48 5.71
N LEU A 84 15.85 -20.08 6.99
CA LEU A 84 15.08 -20.74 8.05
C LEU A 84 13.61 -20.35 7.99
N GLU A 85 13.33 -19.08 7.78
CA GLU A 85 11.99 -18.53 7.59
C GLU A 85 11.34 -19.12 6.32
N GLN A 86 12.08 -19.17 5.21
CA GLN A 86 11.63 -19.82 3.97
C GLN A 86 11.22 -21.27 4.19
N ARG A 87 12.03 -22.05 4.90
CA ARG A 87 11.69 -23.45 5.23
C ARG A 87 10.41 -23.53 6.05
N LYS A 88 10.24 -22.67 7.06
CA LYS A 88 9.02 -22.63 7.89
C LYS A 88 7.78 -22.29 7.07
N ILE A 89 7.87 -21.30 6.17
CA ILE A 89 6.76 -20.89 5.29
C ILE A 89 6.33 -22.08 4.41
N ILE A 90 7.29 -22.73 3.74
CA ILE A 90 7.04 -23.87 2.87
C ILE A 90 6.46 -25.06 3.66
N GLN A 91 7.04 -25.39 4.82
CA GLN A 91 6.55 -26.48 5.67
C GLN A 91 5.14 -26.21 6.19
N ASN A 92 4.83 -24.99 6.61
CA ASN A 92 3.50 -24.61 7.08
C ASN A 92 2.46 -24.66 5.95
N ALA A 93 2.79 -24.15 4.75
CA ALA A 93 1.93 -24.24 3.57
C ALA A 93 1.68 -25.70 3.20
N THR A 94 2.71 -26.53 3.12
CA THR A 94 2.58 -27.96 2.83
C THR A 94 1.75 -28.70 3.88
N ARG A 95 1.98 -28.43 5.18
CA ARG A 95 1.24 -29.07 6.26
C ARG A 95 -0.23 -28.68 6.25
N LYS A 96 -0.54 -27.39 6.06
CA LYS A 96 -1.91 -26.88 5.98
C LYS A 96 -2.68 -27.56 4.84
N ASN A 97 -2.09 -27.58 3.64
CA ASN A 97 -2.71 -28.17 2.47
C ASN A 97 -2.88 -29.71 2.58
N LYS A 98 -1.90 -30.41 3.16
CA LYS A 98 -2.03 -31.85 3.44
C LYS A 98 -3.15 -32.18 4.45
N LEU A 99 -3.40 -31.31 5.42
CA LEU A 99 -4.51 -31.48 6.35
C LEU A 99 -5.86 -31.26 5.63
N SER A 100 -5.94 -30.31 4.72
CA SER A 100 -7.15 -30.02 3.94
C SER A 100 -7.45 -31.08 2.86
N THR A 101 -6.45 -31.80 2.32
CA THR A 101 -6.68 -32.94 1.38
C THR A 101 -7.36 -34.15 2.03
N GLY A 102 -7.53 -34.17 3.35
CA GLY A 102 -8.30 -35.19 4.07
C GLY A 102 -9.72 -34.76 4.46
N SER A 103 -10.17 -33.59 3.98
CA SER A 103 -11.51 -33.06 4.24
C SER A 103 -12.58 -33.85 3.49
N ASN A 104 -13.80 -33.95 4.07
CA ASN A 104 -14.96 -34.54 3.40
C ASN A 104 -15.56 -33.63 2.31
N ASP A 105 -15.05 -32.40 2.14
CA ASP A 105 -15.47 -31.46 1.11
C ASP A 105 -14.59 -31.58 -0.15
N ALA A 106 -15.24 -32.01 -1.25
CA ALA A 106 -14.57 -32.22 -2.54
C ALA A 106 -13.93 -30.91 -3.10
N MET A 107 -14.57 -29.76 -2.89
CA MET A 107 -14.00 -28.45 -3.34
C MET A 107 -12.77 -28.07 -2.53
N GLU A 108 -12.78 -28.33 -1.24
CA GLU A 108 -11.62 -28.07 -0.37
C GLU A 108 -10.44 -28.96 -0.74
N ASN A 109 -10.70 -30.24 -1.07
CA ASN A 109 -9.67 -31.17 -1.53
C ASN A 109 -9.03 -30.74 -2.84
N ILE A 110 -9.83 -30.38 -3.86
CA ILE A 110 -9.33 -29.92 -5.16
C ILE A 110 -8.48 -28.65 -4.98
N THR A 111 -8.93 -27.71 -4.15
CA THR A 111 -8.19 -26.48 -3.86
C THR A 111 -6.86 -26.78 -3.14
N ALA A 112 -6.88 -27.70 -2.19
CA ALA A 112 -5.69 -28.10 -1.44
C ALA A 112 -4.66 -28.83 -2.31
N GLU A 113 -5.09 -29.67 -3.24
CA GLU A 113 -4.22 -30.33 -4.22
C GLU A 113 -3.58 -29.33 -5.17
N GLY A 114 -4.36 -28.37 -5.71
CA GLY A 114 -3.84 -27.26 -6.53
C GLY A 114 -2.78 -26.46 -5.78
N ASN A 115 -3.06 -26.04 -4.56
CA ASN A 115 -2.12 -25.31 -3.72
C ASN A 115 -0.83 -26.12 -3.41
N LEU A 116 -0.90 -27.44 -3.26
CA LEU A 116 0.29 -28.29 -3.08
C LEU A 116 1.13 -28.31 -4.34
N GLN A 117 0.52 -28.40 -5.51
CA GLN A 117 1.21 -28.35 -6.79
C GLN A 117 1.93 -27.01 -6.98
N ASP A 118 1.28 -25.91 -6.65
CA ASP A 118 1.87 -24.56 -6.70
C ASP A 118 3.09 -24.44 -5.77
N VAL A 119 3.01 -24.99 -4.56
CA VAL A 119 4.15 -25.00 -3.62
C VAL A 119 5.33 -25.81 -4.19
N VAL A 120 5.07 -26.96 -4.82
CA VAL A 120 6.12 -27.77 -5.45
C VAL A 120 6.77 -27.03 -6.61
N THR A 121 5.96 -26.39 -7.46
CA THR A 121 6.43 -25.58 -8.58
C THR A 121 7.30 -24.42 -8.10
N LEU A 122 6.82 -23.65 -7.09
CA LEU A 122 7.58 -22.57 -6.48
C LEU A 122 8.93 -23.04 -5.93
N ILE A 123 8.98 -24.18 -5.23
CA ILE A 123 10.25 -24.74 -4.73
C ILE A 123 11.19 -25.08 -5.87
N ALA A 124 10.68 -25.64 -6.96
CA ALA A 124 11.48 -25.99 -8.13
C ALA A 124 12.07 -24.74 -8.80
N GLU A 125 11.28 -23.69 -8.96
CA GLU A 125 11.71 -22.39 -9.52
C GLU A 125 12.75 -21.69 -8.64
N LEU A 126 12.53 -21.58 -7.33
CA LEU A 126 13.49 -20.99 -6.40
C LEU A 126 14.85 -21.73 -6.43
N ARG A 127 14.84 -23.06 -6.60
CA ARG A 127 16.07 -23.84 -6.73
C ARG A 127 16.75 -23.68 -8.08
N LYS A 128 15.98 -23.65 -9.16
CA LYS A 128 16.49 -23.54 -10.54
C LYS A 128 17.10 -22.16 -10.78
N ASN A 129 16.39 -21.11 -10.40
CA ASN A 129 16.76 -19.73 -10.70
C ASN A 129 17.69 -19.14 -9.62
N LYS A 130 17.82 -19.78 -8.47
CA LYS A 130 18.52 -19.26 -7.28
C LYS A 130 17.97 -17.89 -6.81
N GLU A 131 16.68 -17.66 -7.07
CA GLU A 131 16.02 -16.43 -6.66
C GLU A 131 15.65 -16.49 -5.18
N PRO A 132 15.85 -15.41 -4.42
CA PRO A 132 15.43 -15.36 -3.05
C PRO A 132 13.91 -15.12 -2.95
N LEU A 133 13.27 -15.70 -1.94
CA LEU A 133 11.91 -15.35 -1.59
C LEU A 133 11.89 -13.96 -0.92
N LEU A 134 10.95 -13.13 -1.32
CA LEU A 134 10.77 -11.79 -0.76
C LEU A 134 9.41 -11.69 -0.06
N HIS A 135 9.41 -11.13 1.14
CA HIS A 135 8.18 -10.56 1.70
C HIS A 135 7.95 -9.18 1.15
N CYS A 136 6.74 -8.91 0.72
CA CYS A 136 6.34 -7.61 0.20
C CYS A 136 5.13 -7.06 0.97
N ALA A 137 5.11 -5.74 1.17
CA ALA A 137 3.94 -5.02 1.64
C ALA A 137 3.76 -3.75 0.80
N VAL A 138 2.54 -3.50 0.32
CA VAL A 138 2.22 -2.35 -0.53
C VAL A 138 1.18 -1.48 0.14
N TYR A 139 1.47 -0.19 0.20
CA TYR A 139 0.57 0.84 0.68
C TYR A 139 0.27 1.84 -0.43
N LEU A 140 -0.96 2.30 -0.47
CA LEU A 140 -1.45 3.28 -1.42
C LEU A 140 -1.92 4.51 -0.64
N GLU A 141 -1.29 5.68 -0.88
CA GLU A 141 -1.80 6.95 -0.37
C GLU A 141 -2.56 7.65 -1.49
N LEU A 142 -3.84 7.90 -1.27
CA LEU A 142 -4.72 8.63 -2.17
C LEU A 142 -4.81 10.08 -1.68
N LYS A 143 -4.73 11.04 -2.61
CA LYS A 143 -4.75 12.48 -2.32
C LYS A 143 -5.77 13.19 -3.18
N ALA A 144 -6.56 14.10 -2.59
CA ALA A 144 -7.49 14.97 -3.31
C ALA A 144 -7.63 16.32 -2.63
N GLU A 145 -8.13 17.32 -3.36
CA GLU A 145 -8.35 18.68 -2.86
C GLU A 145 -9.62 18.80 -2.01
N SER A 146 -10.55 17.84 -2.12
CA SER A 146 -11.81 17.83 -1.38
C SER A 146 -12.28 16.42 -1.07
N MET A 147 -13.12 16.29 -0.05
CA MET A 147 -13.70 15.00 0.34
C MET A 147 -14.51 14.31 -0.78
N PRO A 148 -15.37 15.00 -1.55
CA PRO A 148 -16.06 14.36 -2.68
C PRO A 148 -15.10 13.79 -3.72
N LYS A 149 -14.08 14.56 -4.11
CA LYS A 149 -13.02 14.09 -5.05
C LYS A 149 -12.23 12.91 -4.48
N LEU A 150 -11.97 12.89 -3.17
CA LEU A 150 -11.31 11.74 -2.54
C LEU A 150 -12.18 10.48 -2.62
N ARG A 151 -13.50 10.61 -2.41
CA ARG A 151 -14.43 9.47 -2.52
C ARG A 151 -14.54 8.94 -3.96
N GLU A 152 -14.55 9.81 -4.93
CA GLU A 152 -14.53 9.45 -6.36
C GLU A 152 -13.23 8.69 -6.69
N LEU A 153 -12.08 9.23 -6.31
CA LEU A 153 -10.78 8.57 -6.49
C LEU A 153 -10.71 7.20 -5.79
N GLN A 154 -11.25 7.10 -4.57
CA GLN A 154 -11.34 5.82 -3.85
C GLN A 154 -12.15 4.78 -4.62
N SER A 155 -13.28 5.18 -5.24
CA SER A 155 -14.12 4.29 -6.03
C SER A 155 -13.38 3.79 -7.28
N ASP A 156 -12.71 4.70 -7.99
CA ASP A 156 -11.96 4.37 -9.21
C ASP A 156 -10.80 3.40 -8.94
N ILE A 157 -10.01 3.69 -7.91
CA ILE A 157 -8.89 2.82 -7.53
C ILE A 157 -9.39 1.46 -7.04
N LEU A 158 -10.49 1.42 -6.27
CA LEU A 158 -11.08 0.17 -5.83
C LEU A 158 -11.54 -0.71 -6.99
N MET A 159 -12.17 -0.13 -8.01
CA MET A 159 -12.58 -0.87 -9.22
C MET A 159 -11.36 -1.45 -9.95
N GLU A 160 -10.28 -0.68 -10.09
CA GLU A 160 -9.05 -1.12 -10.74
C GLU A 160 -8.39 -2.28 -9.99
N LEU A 161 -8.25 -2.14 -8.66
CA LEU A 161 -7.71 -3.19 -7.81
C LEU A 161 -8.55 -4.47 -7.84
N THR A 162 -9.87 -4.33 -7.86
CA THR A 162 -10.81 -5.47 -7.97
C THR A 162 -10.66 -6.20 -9.30
N ARG A 163 -10.48 -5.46 -10.42
CA ARG A 163 -10.21 -6.06 -11.74
C ARG A 163 -8.90 -6.85 -11.73
N SER A 164 -7.90 -6.36 -11.03
CA SER A 164 -6.60 -7.04 -10.83
C SER A 164 -6.64 -8.11 -9.74
N LYS A 165 -7.81 -8.50 -9.23
CA LYS A 165 -8.00 -9.51 -8.18
C LYS A 165 -7.22 -9.20 -6.89
N MET A 166 -7.06 -7.92 -6.58
CA MET A 166 -6.45 -7.45 -5.34
C MET A 166 -7.51 -7.00 -4.34
N SER A 167 -7.31 -7.31 -3.08
CA SER A 167 -8.11 -6.77 -1.98
C SER A 167 -7.31 -5.80 -1.12
N ILE A 168 -8.02 -4.87 -0.48
CA ILE A 168 -7.41 -3.83 0.36
C ILE A 168 -7.93 -3.87 1.79
N ASP A 169 -7.11 -3.38 2.71
CA ASP A 169 -7.52 -2.90 4.03
C ASP A 169 -7.48 -1.36 4.03
N ARG A 170 -8.61 -0.74 4.39
CA ARG A 170 -8.74 0.74 4.43
C ARG A 170 -8.05 1.38 5.61
N LEU A 171 -7.39 0.62 6.47
CA LEU A 171 -6.73 1.08 7.69
C LEU A 171 -7.62 1.97 8.55
N THR A 172 -8.89 1.59 8.72
CA THR A 172 -9.87 2.31 9.54
C THR A 172 -9.34 2.46 10.96
N LEU A 173 -9.40 3.67 11.53
CA LEU A 173 -8.84 4.07 12.82
C LEU A 173 -7.30 4.02 12.92
N ARG A 174 -6.60 3.64 11.84
CA ARG A 174 -5.14 3.49 11.80
C ARG A 174 -4.49 4.35 10.70
N GLN A 175 -5.15 5.44 10.31
CA GLN A 175 -4.65 6.34 9.26
C GLN A 175 -3.34 7.04 9.65
N LYS A 176 -3.07 7.22 10.94
CA LYS A 176 -1.81 7.78 11.44
C LYS A 176 -0.63 6.83 11.19
N GLU A 177 -0.79 5.56 11.50
CA GLU A 177 0.20 4.51 11.25
C GLU A 177 0.37 4.30 9.73
N GLY A 178 -0.73 4.36 8.97
CA GLY A 178 -0.72 4.36 7.51
C GLY A 178 0.12 5.51 6.96
N PHE A 179 -0.12 6.73 7.41
CA PHE A 179 0.67 7.91 7.05
C PHE A 179 2.18 7.71 7.32
N LEU A 180 2.54 7.21 8.51
CA LEU A 180 3.94 6.94 8.83
C LEU A 180 4.56 5.87 7.91
N SER A 181 3.74 4.91 7.44
CA SER A 181 4.20 3.86 6.52
C SER A 181 4.40 4.35 5.08
N VAL A 182 3.75 5.43 4.65
CA VAL A 182 3.93 5.96 3.28
C VAL A 182 4.98 7.06 3.17
N LEU A 183 5.46 7.61 4.29
CA LEU A 183 6.53 8.60 4.27
C LEU A 183 7.80 8.04 3.63
N PRO A 184 8.57 8.84 2.86
CA PRO A 184 9.80 8.40 2.21
C PRO A 184 10.83 7.80 3.16
N CYS A 185 10.93 8.32 4.38
CA CYS A 185 11.82 7.83 5.45
C CYS A 185 11.06 7.04 6.52
N GLY A 186 9.80 6.66 6.24
CA GLY A 186 8.95 5.93 7.17
C GLY A 186 9.33 4.47 7.31
N ALA A 187 8.90 3.86 8.41
CA ALA A 187 9.01 2.43 8.64
C ALA A 187 7.68 1.73 8.33
N ASN A 188 7.74 0.46 7.97
CA ASN A 188 6.53 -0.36 7.82
C ASN A 188 5.90 -0.62 9.21
N MET A 189 4.86 0.15 9.55
CA MET A 189 4.17 0.07 10.84
C MET A 189 3.30 -1.20 10.98
N PHE A 190 3.03 -1.89 9.87
CA PHE A 190 2.15 -3.07 9.81
C PHE A 190 2.89 -4.31 9.30
N LYS A 191 4.19 -4.42 9.58
CA LYS A 191 5.05 -5.48 9.10
C LYS A 191 4.44 -6.88 9.27
N GLU A 192 3.96 -7.21 10.46
CA GLU A 192 3.40 -8.53 10.77
C GLU A 192 2.05 -8.81 10.10
N GLN A 193 1.33 -7.75 9.72
CA GLN A 193 -0.03 -7.86 9.19
C GLN A 193 -0.08 -7.95 7.67
N PHE A 194 0.75 -7.16 6.95
CA PHE A 194 0.67 -7.02 5.50
C PHE A 194 1.91 -7.48 4.73
N GLU A 195 2.99 -7.88 5.38
CA GLU A 195 4.07 -8.56 4.68
C GLU A 195 3.62 -9.97 4.25
N ARG A 196 3.63 -10.23 2.94
CA ARG A 196 3.24 -11.48 2.30
C ARG A 196 4.33 -11.98 1.36
#